data_1b2ce9d7071179c0ec6a621cff37e79a
#
_entry.id   1b2ce9d7071179c0ec6a621cff37e79a
#
_cell.length_a   1.000
_cell.length_b   1.000
_cell.length_c   1.000
_cell.angle_alpha   90.00
_cell.angle_beta   90.00
_cell.angle_gamma   90.00
#
_symmetry.space_group_name_H-M   'P 1'
#
loop_
_entity.id
_entity.type
_entity.pdbx_description
1 polymer ?
#
loop_
_entity_poly.entity_id
_entity_poly.type
_entity_poly.pdbx_seq_one_letter_code
_entity_poly.pdbx_strand_id
1 'polypeptide(L)'
;MAGSIAKRANGKWRARYRDEAGKEHSRHFDRKIDAQQWIDEQTSRLLTGTHVAPRHARLTVGEWCDTWLEGYRGNRDSTVRQAETHIKRIKDGFGMMLLGSVRPSHVRTWCAQLAGDGLENSYVYALHARLAQIFADAVHDGLVARSPCSRRTSPPAGKQRPYVCTSEQMWALHDVLPERLRVAVLLGAFAGLRDAEVCGLSVSDIDFMRGVINPTVQHPAEPLKTDASRAALPIPHSLALALSAHVAKWSVEGFVLVNEWGDQLAPWTLQRAIRTARAEVPGLPPGFRFHDLRHYLASMLIASGADVKIVQARLRHASAKTTLDTYAHLWPDSDESTSTAIDAVMQARAQSLSGNSVNAST
;
A
#
# COMPACT_ATOMS: atom_id res chain seq x y z
N MET A 1 -2.40 29.51 33.57
CA MET A 1 -1.94 28.65 34.71
C MET A 1 -0.66 29.26 35.26
N ALA A 2 -0.59 29.58 36.54
CA ALA A 2 0.55 30.26 37.13
C ALA A 2 1.54 29.23 37.69
N GLY A 3 2.77 29.28 37.24
CA GLY A 3 3.86 28.60 37.90
C GLY A 3 4.18 29.31 39.24
N SER A 4 4.82 28.61 40.18
CA SER A 4 5.23 29.18 41.45
C SER A 4 6.68 28.88 41.78
N ILE A 5 7.33 29.84 42.40
CA ILE A 5 8.74 29.74 42.83
C ILE A 5 8.86 29.99 44.33
N ALA A 6 9.53 29.11 45.03
CA ALA A 6 9.75 29.24 46.47
C ALA A 6 11.22 28.91 46.83
N LYS A 7 11.82 29.72 47.73
CA LYS A 7 13.14 29.41 48.26
C LYS A 7 13.00 28.34 49.36
N ARG A 8 13.84 27.33 49.32
CA ARG A 8 13.87 26.22 50.26
C ARG A 8 14.93 26.50 51.38
N ALA A 9 14.79 25.80 52.52
CA ALA A 9 15.70 25.91 53.64
C ALA A 9 17.17 25.60 53.26
N ASN A 10 17.41 24.79 52.25
CA ASN A 10 18.75 24.46 51.71
C ASN A 10 19.31 25.53 50.75
N GLY A 11 18.69 26.71 50.68
CA GLY A 11 19.11 27.81 49.83
C GLY A 11 18.70 27.74 48.37
N LYS A 12 18.22 26.57 47.86
CA LYS A 12 17.80 26.38 46.47
C LYS A 12 16.40 26.91 46.20
N TRP A 13 16.17 27.31 44.95
CA TRP A 13 14.87 27.78 44.48
C TRP A 13 14.10 26.61 43.83
N ARG A 14 12.90 26.28 44.35
CA ARG A 14 11.99 25.30 43.79
C ARG A 14 11.00 26.00 42.88
N ALA A 15 11.07 25.72 41.58
CA ALA A 15 10.07 26.11 40.60
C ALA A 15 9.06 24.99 40.40
N ARG A 16 7.76 25.33 40.23
CA ARG A 16 6.66 24.39 40.02
C ARG A 16 5.69 24.89 38.94
N TYR A 17 5.21 24.01 38.14
CA TYR A 17 4.06 24.27 37.24
C TYR A 17 3.18 23.03 37.19
N ARG A 18 1.96 23.19 36.65
CA ARG A 18 1.04 22.07 36.37
C ARG A 18 0.87 21.95 34.87
N ASP A 19 0.90 20.70 34.37
CA ASP A 19 0.60 20.41 32.97
C ASP A 19 -0.94 20.44 32.72
N GLU A 20 -1.35 20.24 31.46
CA GLU A 20 -2.76 20.23 31.06
C GLU A 20 -3.58 19.13 31.77
N ALA A 21 -2.94 18.02 32.15
CA ALA A 21 -3.55 16.95 32.94
C ALA A 21 -3.63 17.28 34.44
N GLY A 22 -3.23 18.50 34.87
CA GLY A 22 -3.25 18.94 36.26
C GLY A 22 -2.10 18.41 37.11
N LYS A 23 -1.15 17.64 36.54
CA LYS A 23 0.00 17.07 37.26
C LYS A 23 1.04 18.14 37.56
N GLU A 24 1.48 18.17 38.83
CA GLU A 24 2.53 19.11 39.25
C GLU A 24 3.92 18.57 38.86
N HIS A 25 4.71 19.43 38.21
CA HIS A 25 6.13 19.24 37.91
C HIS A 25 6.95 20.24 38.67
N SER A 26 8.09 19.82 39.23
CA SER A 26 8.97 20.70 39.96
C SER A 26 10.43 20.45 39.66
N ARG A 27 11.22 21.54 39.70
CA ARG A 27 12.69 21.49 39.55
C ARG A 27 13.36 22.45 40.51
N HIS A 28 14.58 22.15 40.97
CA HIS A 28 15.36 22.99 41.88
C HIS A 28 16.50 23.67 41.13
N PHE A 29 16.78 24.92 41.50
CA PHE A 29 17.77 25.78 40.87
C PHE A 29 18.59 26.49 41.97
N ASP A 30 19.80 26.84 41.64
CA ASP A 30 20.67 27.59 42.57
C ASP A 30 20.33 29.10 42.57
N ARG A 31 19.82 29.62 41.41
CA ARG A 31 19.46 31.04 41.27
C ARG A 31 17.95 31.18 40.96
N LYS A 32 17.34 32.23 41.50
CA LYS A 32 15.94 32.56 41.25
C LYS A 32 15.66 32.84 39.79
N ILE A 33 16.59 33.48 39.07
CA ILE A 33 16.42 33.81 37.66
C ILE A 33 16.30 32.57 36.79
N ASP A 34 17.08 31.52 37.05
CA ASP A 34 17.02 30.25 36.30
C ASP A 34 15.72 29.52 36.55
N ALA A 35 15.20 29.61 37.80
CA ALA A 35 13.87 29.08 38.16
C ALA A 35 12.75 29.79 37.42
N GLN A 36 12.85 31.14 37.29
CA GLN A 36 11.84 31.92 36.53
C GLN A 36 11.88 31.61 35.05
N GLN A 37 13.06 31.62 34.45
CA GLN A 37 13.24 31.28 33.03
C GLN A 37 12.66 29.89 32.70
N TRP A 38 12.89 28.92 33.58
CA TRP A 38 12.34 27.59 33.39
C TRP A 38 10.79 27.56 33.42
N ILE A 39 10.16 28.30 34.35
CA ILE A 39 8.68 28.41 34.39
C ILE A 39 8.16 29.09 33.14
N ASP A 40 8.78 30.20 32.73
CA ASP A 40 8.35 30.95 31.56
C ASP A 40 8.45 30.09 30.30
N GLU A 41 9.51 29.29 30.16
CA GLU A 41 9.67 28.33 29.09
C GLU A 41 8.59 27.24 29.11
N GLN A 42 8.31 26.62 30.26
CA GLN A 42 7.28 25.60 30.37
C GLN A 42 5.88 26.18 30.12
N THR A 43 5.61 27.38 30.59
CA THR A 43 4.35 28.08 30.35
C THR A 43 4.17 28.40 28.87
N SER A 44 5.21 28.88 28.21
CA SER A 44 5.20 29.10 26.75
C SER A 44 4.94 27.80 25.98
N ARG A 45 5.57 26.70 26.37
CA ARG A 45 5.37 25.37 25.76
C ARG A 45 3.93 24.86 25.95
N LEU A 46 3.35 25.09 27.13
CA LEU A 46 1.92 24.75 27.40
C LEU A 46 1.00 25.58 26.52
N LEU A 47 1.20 26.89 26.43
CA LEU A 47 0.38 27.78 25.61
C LEU A 47 0.47 27.48 24.10
N THR A 48 1.62 27.01 23.64
CA THR A 48 1.85 26.64 22.22
C THR A 48 1.50 25.18 21.93
N GLY A 49 1.02 24.40 22.91
CA GLY A 49 0.73 22.96 22.73
C GLY A 49 1.96 22.11 22.45
N THR A 50 3.17 22.61 22.76
CA THR A 50 4.44 21.91 22.51
C THR A 50 5.06 21.32 23.78
N HIS A 51 4.30 21.31 24.86
CA HIS A 51 4.75 20.75 26.13
C HIS A 51 4.83 19.22 26.06
N VAL A 52 5.98 18.66 26.46
CA VAL A 52 6.19 17.22 26.63
C VAL A 52 6.49 16.98 28.10
N ALA A 53 5.74 16.10 28.75
CA ALA A 53 5.93 15.79 30.15
C ALA A 53 7.36 15.24 30.40
N PRO A 54 8.06 15.68 31.47
CA PRO A 54 9.45 15.26 31.75
C PRO A 54 9.68 13.74 31.81
N ARG A 55 8.64 12.98 32.15
CA ARG A 55 8.69 11.51 32.16
C ARG A 55 8.90 10.92 30.77
N HIS A 56 8.38 11.57 29.72
CA HIS A 56 8.49 11.12 28.33
C HIS A 56 9.83 11.52 27.68
N ALA A 57 10.58 12.44 28.31
CA ALA A 57 11.86 12.91 27.80
C ALA A 57 12.95 11.81 27.76
N ARG A 58 12.75 10.71 28.49
CA ARG A 58 13.67 9.56 28.53
C ARG A 58 13.25 8.39 27.66
N LEU A 59 12.06 8.44 27.07
CA LEU A 59 11.54 7.39 26.22
C LEU A 59 12.36 7.28 24.95
N THR A 60 12.84 6.08 24.64
CA THR A 60 13.57 5.79 23.41
C THR A 60 12.62 5.48 22.26
N VAL A 61 13.10 5.59 21.02
CA VAL A 61 12.36 5.18 19.83
C VAL A 61 12.04 3.69 19.89
N GLY A 62 12.95 2.87 20.39
CA GLY A 62 12.77 1.42 20.53
C GLY A 62 11.61 1.06 21.45
N GLU A 63 11.57 1.65 22.65
CA GLU A 63 10.49 1.44 23.64
C GLU A 63 9.15 1.92 23.10
N TRP A 64 9.13 3.08 22.41
CA TRP A 64 7.90 3.56 21.78
C TRP A 64 7.41 2.64 20.66
N CYS A 65 8.31 2.13 19.81
CA CYS A 65 7.96 1.17 18.76
C CYS A 65 7.30 -0.10 19.33
N ASP A 66 7.77 -0.60 20.49
CA ASP A 66 7.18 -1.78 21.13
C ASP A 66 5.75 -1.47 21.63
N THR A 67 5.58 -0.36 22.34
CA THR A 67 4.26 0.11 22.80
C THR A 67 3.31 0.34 21.63
N TRP A 68 3.79 0.99 20.57
CA TRP A 68 3.02 1.26 19.36
C TRP A 68 2.57 -0.02 18.67
N LEU A 69 3.44 -1.02 18.59
CA LEU A 69 3.15 -2.31 17.96
C LEU A 69 2.05 -3.08 18.70
N GLU A 70 2.04 -3.02 20.04
CA GLU A 70 0.97 -3.63 20.83
C GLU A 70 -0.42 -3.06 20.47
N GLY A 71 -0.54 -1.75 20.35
CA GLY A 71 -1.75 -1.09 19.88
C GLY A 71 -2.09 -1.39 18.41
N TYR A 72 -1.08 -1.72 17.60
CA TYR A 72 -1.24 -2.01 16.18
C TYR A 72 -1.69 -3.45 15.89
N ARG A 73 -1.63 -4.37 16.87
CA ARG A 73 -2.00 -5.79 16.75
C ARG A 73 -3.47 -6.05 16.41
N GLY A 74 -4.36 -5.06 16.57
CA GLY A 74 -5.75 -5.15 16.12
C GLY A 74 -5.94 -5.17 14.60
N ASN A 75 -4.86 -4.96 13.82
CA ASN A 75 -4.89 -5.05 12.37
C ASN A 75 -4.75 -6.50 11.90
N ARG A 76 -4.93 -6.73 10.60
CA ARG A 76 -4.73 -8.06 9.98
C ARG A 76 -3.30 -8.55 10.20
N ASP A 77 -3.12 -9.86 10.42
CA ASP A 77 -1.82 -10.49 10.68
C ASP A 77 -0.74 -10.15 9.65
N SER A 78 -1.11 -10.10 8.37
CA SER A 78 -0.17 -9.72 7.30
C SER A 78 0.31 -8.27 7.43
N THR A 79 -0.55 -7.37 7.90
CA THR A 79 -0.22 -5.96 8.15
C THR A 79 0.66 -5.81 9.38
N VAL A 80 0.38 -6.60 10.43
CA VAL A 80 1.19 -6.64 11.66
C VAL A 80 2.59 -7.18 11.35
N ARG A 81 2.70 -8.32 10.66
CA ARG A 81 4.00 -8.88 10.25
C ARG A 81 4.84 -7.91 9.42
N GLN A 82 4.19 -7.17 8.52
CA GLN A 82 4.90 -6.12 7.77
C GLN A 82 5.39 -4.99 8.70
N ALA A 83 4.55 -4.58 9.66
CA ALA A 83 4.94 -3.56 10.64
C ALA A 83 6.11 -4.03 11.50
N GLU A 84 6.11 -5.26 11.98
CA GLU A 84 7.22 -5.88 12.72
C GLU A 84 8.53 -5.85 11.93
N THR A 85 8.48 -6.20 10.64
CA THR A 85 9.65 -6.15 9.75
C THR A 85 10.18 -4.73 9.60
N HIS A 86 9.29 -3.74 9.43
CA HIS A 86 9.67 -2.34 9.31
C HIS A 86 10.23 -1.80 10.65
N ILE A 87 9.59 -2.14 11.78
CA ILE A 87 10.02 -1.74 13.13
C ILE A 87 11.42 -2.25 13.44
N LYS A 88 11.73 -3.49 13.05
CA LYS A 88 13.09 -4.03 13.21
C LYS A 88 14.12 -3.11 12.55
N ARG A 89 13.90 -2.72 11.29
CA ARG A 89 14.80 -1.78 10.59
C ARG A 89 14.84 -0.38 11.19
N ILE A 90 13.70 0.10 11.71
CA ILE A 90 13.63 1.38 12.42
C ILE A 90 14.43 1.33 13.72
N LYS A 91 14.32 0.24 14.48
CA LYS A 91 15.08 0.04 15.71
C LYS A 91 16.57 -0.07 15.46
N ASP A 92 17.00 -0.71 14.37
CA ASP A 92 18.41 -0.78 13.98
C ASP A 92 18.99 0.64 13.76
N GLY A 93 18.21 1.58 13.22
CA GLY A 93 18.66 2.96 12.97
C GLY A 93 18.47 3.95 14.12
N PHE A 94 17.39 3.80 14.88
CA PHE A 94 16.96 4.81 15.86
C PHE A 94 16.69 4.26 17.26
N GLY A 95 16.66 2.95 17.46
CA GLY A 95 16.12 2.32 18.67
C GLY A 95 16.67 2.86 19.99
N MET A 96 17.97 3.15 20.02
CA MET A 96 18.66 3.68 21.21
C MET A 96 18.53 5.20 21.37
N MET A 97 18.03 5.92 20.37
CA MET A 97 17.86 7.36 20.45
C MET A 97 16.64 7.73 21.30
N LEU A 98 16.76 8.79 22.07
CA LEU A 98 15.59 9.37 22.73
C LEU A 98 14.59 9.87 21.68
N LEU A 99 13.31 9.54 21.86
CA LEU A 99 12.23 9.85 20.91
C LEU A 99 12.19 11.34 20.55
N GLY A 100 12.32 12.22 21.57
CA GLY A 100 12.36 13.67 21.39
C GLY A 100 13.66 14.22 20.81
N SER A 101 14.71 13.41 20.65
CA SER A 101 16.01 13.86 20.10
C SER A 101 16.15 13.60 18.60
N VAL A 102 15.24 12.83 18.01
CA VAL A 102 15.27 12.53 16.57
C VAL A 102 14.96 13.78 15.76
N ARG A 103 15.85 14.10 14.81
CA ARG A 103 15.75 15.29 13.95
C ARG A 103 15.48 14.91 12.50
N PRO A 104 14.89 15.81 11.70
CA PRO A 104 14.71 15.58 10.25
C PRO A 104 16.00 15.22 9.50
N SER A 105 17.16 15.73 9.95
CA SER A 105 18.48 15.36 9.38
C SER A 105 18.78 13.88 9.60
N HIS A 106 18.52 13.34 10.80
CA HIS A 106 18.74 11.93 11.09
C HIS A 106 17.91 11.04 10.17
N VAL A 107 16.62 11.41 9.94
CA VAL A 107 15.72 10.66 9.04
C VAL A 107 16.25 10.68 7.61
N ARG A 108 16.69 11.85 7.09
CA ARG A 108 17.27 11.93 5.74
C ARG A 108 18.54 11.08 5.60
N THR A 109 19.43 11.16 6.56
CA THR A 109 20.69 10.37 6.57
C THR A 109 20.38 8.87 6.58
N TRP A 110 19.44 8.43 7.41
CA TRP A 110 19.01 7.04 7.47
C TRP A 110 18.42 6.54 6.14
N CYS A 111 17.53 7.31 5.51
CA CYS A 111 17.00 6.95 4.19
C CYS A 111 18.11 6.86 3.13
N ALA A 112 19.08 7.78 3.15
CA ALA A 112 20.21 7.77 2.23
C ALA A 112 21.12 6.55 2.45
N GLN A 113 21.36 6.16 3.70
CA GLN A 113 22.13 4.96 4.05
C GLN A 113 21.43 3.70 3.56
N LEU A 114 20.12 3.55 3.82
CA LEU A 114 19.35 2.39 3.34
C LEU A 114 19.39 2.25 1.81
N ALA A 115 19.30 3.35 1.09
CA ALA A 115 19.43 3.35 -0.37
C ALA A 115 20.86 3.02 -0.81
N GLY A 116 21.87 3.53 -0.09
CA GLY A 116 23.29 3.20 -0.31
C GLY A 116 23.63 1.73 -0.05
N ASP A 117 22.93 1.09 0.89
CA ASP A 117 23.02 -0.34 1.19
C ASP A 117 22.32 -1.22 0.13
N GLY A 118 21.80 -0.62 -0.94
CA GLY A 118 21.18 -1.32 -2.06
C GLY A 118 19.69 -1.65 -1.88
N LEU A 119 18.99 -1.06 -0.91
CA LEU A 119 17.55 -1.25 -0.79
C LEU A 119 16.80 -0.47 -1.87
N GLU A 120 15.79 -1.10 -2.45
CA GLU A 120 14.92 -0.46 -3.44
C GLU A 120 14.23 0.79 -2.90
N ASN A 121 14.18 1.85 -3.70
CA ASN A 121 13.58 3.13 -3.31
C ASN A 121 12.14 3.00 -2.79
N SER A 122 11.35 2.11 -3.36
CA SER A 122 9.98 1.81 -2.93
C SER A 122 9.93 1.24 -1.51
N TYR A 123 10.92 0.43 -1.14
CA TYR A 123 11.01 -0.13 0.21
C TYR A 123 11.51 0.91 1.21
N VAL A 124 12.50 1.73 0.84
CA VAL A 124 12.95 2.85 1.69
C VAL A 124 11.81 3.85 1.93
N TYR A 125 11.01 4.13 0.88
CA TYR A 125 9.78 4.93 1.02
C TYR A 125 8.77 4.32 2.01
N ALA A 126 8.54 3.01 1.93
CA ALA A 126 7.64 2.30 2.85
C ALA A 126 8.14 2.33 4.30
N LEU A 127 9.46 2.19 4.51
CA LEU A 127 10.08 2.33 5.83
C LEU A 127 9.94 3.74 6.38
N HIS A 128 10.17 4.77 5.55
CA HIS A 128 9.95 6.17 5.94
C HIS A 128 8.48 6.44 6.28
N ALA A 129 7.53 5.92 5.50
CA ALA A 129 6.10 6.07 5.76
C ALA A 129 5.71 5.42 7.09
N ARG A 130 6.27 4.25 7.42
CA ARG A 130 6.06 3.61 8.73
C ARG A 130 6.64 4.43 9.87
N LEU A 131 7.86 4.95 9.73
CA LEU A 131 8.47 5.84 10.71
C LEU A 131 7.62 7.09 10.92
N ALA A 132 7.11 7.68 9.83
CA ALA A 132 6.25 8.86 9.89
C ALA A 132 4.93 8.56 10.64
N GLN A 133 4.33 7.39 10.44
CA GLN A 133 3.15 6.94 11.18
C GLN A 133 3.45 6.82 12.69
N ILE A 134 4.52 6.13 13.06
CA ILE A 134 4.94 5.95 14.47
C ILE A 134 5.16 7.30 15.16
N PHE A 135 5.81 8.27 14.48
CA PHE A 135 6.00 9.60 15.02
C PHE A 135 4.74 10.47 15.01
N ALA A 136 3.81 10.26 14.06
CA ALA A 136 2.52 10.95 14.08
C ALA A 136 1.70 10.53 15.30
N ASP A 137 1.68 9.24 15.60
CA ASP A 137 1.01 8.70 16.78
C ASP A 137 1.69 9.17 18.08
N ALA A 138 3.05 9.26 18.10
CA ALA A 138 3.77 9.85 19.22
C ALA A 138 3.45 11.34 19.46
N VAL A 139 3.18 12.11 18.40
CA VAL A 139 2.69 13.49 18.51
C VAL A 139 1.26 13.51 19.06
N HIS A 140 0.39 12.63 18.57
CA HIS A 140 -0.98 12.51 19.04
C HIS A 140 -1.06 12.18 20.54
N ASP A 141 -0.17 11.29 21.00
CA ASP A 141 -0.07 10.91 22.42
C ASP A 141 0.69 11.93 23.28
N GLY A 142 1.14 13.06 22.72
CA GLY A 142 1.86 14.10 23.44
C GLY A 142 3.27 13.71 23.92
N LEU A 143 3.85 12.65 23.31
CA LEU A 143 5.21 12.17 23.64
C LEU A 143 6.29 13.02 23.00
N VAL A 144 6.00 13.64 21.88
CA VAL A 144 6.87 14.60 21.18
C VAL A 144 6.02 15.74 20.62
N ALA A 145 6.58 16.93 20.56
CA ALA A 145 5.87 18.12 20.10
C ALA A 145 5.67 18.14 18.56
N ARG A 146 6.57 17.51 17.81
CA ARG A 146 6.57 17.51 16.34
C ARG A 146 7.20 16.23 15.80
N SER A 147 6.65 15.73 14.68
CA SER A 147 7.27 14.63 13.95
C SER A 147 8.54 15.10 13.23
N PRO A 148 9.64 14.33 13.28
CA PRO A 148 10.83 14.56 12.46
C PRO A 148 10.62 14.18 10.98
N CYS A 149 9.54 13.45 10.68
CA CYS A 149 9.19 13.00 9.35
C CYS A 149 8.27 14.02 8.65
N SER A 150 8.56 14.31 7.40
CA SER A 150 7.79 15.23 6.58
C SER A 150 7.99 14.90 5.10
N ARG A 151 7.26 15.59 4.19
CA ARG A 151 7.50 15.49 2.74
C ARG A 151 8.97 15.81 2.36
N ARG A 152 9.65 16.70 3.13
CA ARG A 152 11.07 17.05 2.88
C ARG A 152 12.06 15.96 3.31
N THR A 153 11.63 15.01 4.12
CA THR A 153 12.45 13.85 4.54
C THR A 153 12.10 12.59 3.81
N SER A 154 10.98 12.58 3.06
CA SER A 154 10.53 11.43 2.31
C SER A 154 11.43 11.17 1.10
N PRO A 155 11.95 9.95 0.94
CA PRO A 155 12.65 9.57 -0.27
C PRO A 155 11.69 9.50 -1.46
N PRO A 156 12.20 9.45 -2.71
CA PRO A 156 11.36 9.19 -3.87
C PRO A 156 10.63 7.85 -3.73
N ALA A 157 9.35 7.82 -4.06
CA ALA A 157 8.54 6.59 -3.94
C ALA A 157 8.97 5.48 -4.93
N GLY A 158 9.82 5.79 -5.89
CA GLY A 158 10.16 4.89 -6.99
C GLY A 158 8.96 4.73 -7.94
N LYS A 159 9.14 5.02 -9.21
CA LYS A 159 8.12 4.72 -10.23
C LYS A 159 8.57 3.46 -10.96
N GLN A 160 8.16 2.30 -10.51
CA GLN A 160 8.27 1.09 -11.32
C GLN A 160 7.04 1.03 -12.22
N ARG A 161 7.26 1.04 -13.54
CA ARG A 161 6.22 0.64 -14.48
C ARG A 161 6.04 -0.86 -14.35
N PRO A 162 4.80 -1.37 -14.24
CA PRO A 162 4.57 -2.81 -14.20
C PRO A 162 5.08 -3.44 -15.50
N TYR A 163 5.70 -4.60 -15.39
CA TYR A 163 6.05 -5.38 -16.55
C TYR A 163 4.79 -6.03 -17.11
N VAL A 164 4.59 -5.90 -18.42
CA VAL A 164 3.52 -6.58 -19.15
C VAL A 164 4.17 -7.64 -20.04
N CYS A 165 3.90 -8.91 -19.74
CA CYS A 165 4.39 -10.00 -20.56
C CYS A 165 3.62 -10.09 -21.89
N THR A 166 4.24 -10.66 -22.92
CA THR A 166 3.56 -10.99 -24.17
C THR A 166 2.67 -12.23 -24.00
N SER A 167 1.76 -12.47 -24.95
CA SER A 167 0.94 -13.68 -24.94
C SER A 167 1.80 -14.95 -25.04
N GLU A 168 2.86 -14.92 -25.84
CA GLU A 168 3.80 -16.03 -25.99
C GLU A 168 4.51 -16.32 -24.66
N GLN A 169 4.96 -15.29 -23.95
CA GLN A 169 5.60 -15.43 -22.64
C GLN A 169 4.63 -15.98 -21.58
N MET A 170 3.37 -15.51 -21.59
CA MET A 170 2.35 -16.02 -20.69
C MET A 170 2.06 -17.50 -20.93
N TRP A 171 1.92 -17.93 -22.19
CA TRP A 171 1.71 -19.33 -22.53
C TRP A 171 2.95 -20.18 -22.26
N ALA A 172 4.14 -19.70 -22.58
CA ALA A 172 5.38 -20.39 -22.23
C ALA A 172 5.51 -20.60 -20.71
N LEU A 173 5.16 -19.59 -19.90
CA LEU A 173 5.14 -19.74 -18.44
C LEU A 173 4.10 -20.78 -17.99
N HIS A 174 2.93 -20.80 -18.61
CA HIS A 174 1.91 -21.82 -18.34
C HIS A 174 2.45 -23.22 -18.63
N ASP A 175 3.12 -23.44 -19.77
CA ASP A 175 3.55 -24.75 -20.21
C ASP A 175 4.75 -25.32 -19.44
N VAL A 176 5.65 -24.46 -18.97
CA VAL A 176 6.80 -24.83 -18.12
C VAL A 176 6.37 -25.24 -16.71
N LEU A 177 5.27 -24.69 -16.20
CA LEU A 177 4.77 -25.03 -14.87
C LEU A 177 4.27 -26.48 -14.76
N PRO A 178 4.44 -27.13 -13.59
CA PRO A 178 3.77 -28.40 -13.31
C PRO A 178 2.28 -28.31 -13.63
N GLU A 179 1.74 -29.35 -14.28
CA GLU A 179 0.36 -29.34 -14.80
C GLU A 179 -0.68 -28.90 -13.77
N ARG A 180 -0.53 -29.37 -12.51
CA ARG A 180 -1.41 -28.99 -11.39
C ARG A 180 -1.39 -27.49 -11.02
N LEU A 181 -0.39 -26.74 -11.49
CA LEU A 181 -0.27 -25.30 -11.23
C LEU A 181 -0.60 -24.42 -12.44
N ARG A 182 -0.75 -25.00 -13.63
CA ARG A 182 -0.98 -24.26 -14.87
C ARG A 182 -2.23 -23.39 -14.82
N VAL A 183 -3.31 -23.89 -14.21
CA VAL A 183 -4.55 -23.16 -14.08
C VAL A 183 -4.40 -21.84 -13.29
N ALA A 184 -3.41 -21.75 -12.40
CA ALA A 184 -3.10 -20.49 -11.69
C ALA A 184 -2.71 -19.37 -12.67
N VAL A 185 -1.95 -19.70 -13.73
CA VAL A 185 -1.59 -18.71 -14.76
C VAL A 185 -2.84 -18.20 -15.47
N LEU A 186 -3.77 -19.10 -15.83
CA LEU A 186 -5.03 -18.74 -16.49
C LEU A 186 -5.90 -17.85 -15.58
N LEU A 187 -5.98 -18.17 -14.29
CA LEU A 187 -6.73 -17.37 -13.31
C LEU A 187 -6.10 -15.97 -13.10
N GLY A 188 -4.77 -15.89 -13.10
CA GLY A 188 -4.06 -14.62 -13.04
C GLY A 188 -4.23 -13.77 -14.31
N ALA A 189 -4.04 -14.39 -15.47
CA ALA A 189 -4.01 -13.73 -16.77
C ALA A 189 -5.40 -13.40 -17.37
N PHE A 190 -6.45 -14.16 -17.03
CA PHE A 190 -7.76 -13.99 -17.65
C PHE A 190 -8.90 -13.70 -16.66
N ALA A 191 -8.74 -14.02 -15.37
CA ALA A 191 -9.65 -13.62 -14.32
C ALA A 191 -9.07 -12.51 -13.42
N GLY A 192 -7.77 -12.23 -13.52
CA GLY A 192 -7.10 -11.17 -12.76
C GLY A 192 -7.12 -11.38 -11.25
N LEU A 193 -7.20 -12.62 -10.79
CA LEU A 193 -7.15 -12.96 -9.38
C LEU A 193 -5.74 -12.72 -8.80
N ARG A 194 -5.68 -12.33 -7.52
CA ARG A 194 -4.41 -12.22 -6.79
C ARG A 194 -3.95 -13.60 -6.34
N ASP A 195 -2.66 -13.77 -6.07
CA ASP A 195 -2.08 -15.05 -5.64
C ASP A 195 -2.78 -15.67 -4.42
N ALA A 196 -3.07 -14.87 -3.39
CA ALA A 196 -3.80 -15.34 -2.22
C ALA A 196 -5.26 -15.68 -2.53
N GLU A 197 -5.90 -14.98 -3.48
CA GLU A 197 -7.27 -15.27 -3.94
C GLU A 197 -7.31 -16.58 -4.75
N VAL A 198 -6.33 -16.78 -5.65
CA VAL A 198 -6.22 -18.02 -6.43
C VAL A 198 -5.96 -19.23 -5.50
N CYS A 199 -5.08 -19.07 -4.52
CA CYS A 199 -4.79 -20.13 -3.56
C CYS A 199 -5.95 -20.36 -2.56
N GLY A 200 -6.82 -19.38 -2.35
CA GLY A 200 -8.01 -19.51 -1.51
C GLY A 200 -9.25 -20.01 -2.25
N LEU A 201 -9.20 -20.09 -3.58
CA LEU A 201 -10.36 -20.37 -4.42
C LEU A 201 -10.86 -21.80 -4.21
N SER A 202 -12.15 -21.94 -3.86
CA SER A 202 -12.85 -23.21 -3.76
C SER A 202 -13.61 -23.54 -5.05
N VAL A 203 -13.86 -24.80 -5.29
CA VAL A 203 -14.69 -25.26 -6.43
C VAL A 203 -16.10 -24.68 -6.34
N SER A 204 -16.64 -24.56 -5.12
CA SER A 204 -17.95 -23.95 -4.85
C SER A 204 -18.03 -22.46 -5.19
N ASP A 205 -16.89 -21.78 -5.33
CA ASP A 205 -16.84 -20.37 -5.76
C ASP A 205 -17.06 -20.22 -7.29
N ILE A 206 -17.10 -21.33 -8.05
CA ILE A 206 -17.15 -21.31 -9.50
C ILE A 206 -18.51 -21.84 -9.99
N ASP A 207 -19.29 -20.98 -10.64
CA ASP A 207 -20.44 -21.40 -11.43
C ASP A 207 -19.98 -21.70 -12.87
N PHE A 208 -19.68 -22.97 -13.13
CA PHE A 208 -19.19 -23.42 -14.45
C PHE A 208 -20.22 -23.22 -15.55
N MET A 209 -21.50 -23.32 -15.23
CA MET A 209 -22.59 -23.21 -16.21
C MET A 209 -22.82 -21.77 -16.65
N ARG A 210 -22.74 -20.84 -15.70
CA ARG A 210 -22.87 -19.39 -15.97
C ARG A 210 -21.55 -18.74 -16.34
N GLY A 211 -20.43 -19.42 -16.16
CA GLY A 211 -19.10 -18.84 -16.35
C GLY A 211 -18.81 -17.69 -15.38
N VAL A 212 -19.00 -17.91 -14.09
CA VAL A 212 -18.78 -16.87 -13.06
C VAL A 212 -17.95 -17.42 -11.92
N ILE A 213 -16.95 -16.65 -11.48
CA ILE A 213 -16.20 -16.90 -10.27
C ILE A 213 -16.64 -15.89 -9.20
N ASN A 214 -17.00 -16.38 -8.00
CA ASN A 214 -17.40 -15.60 -6.84
C ASN A 214 -16.41 -15.84 -5.69
N PRO A 215 -15.23 -15.19 -5.66
CA PRO A 215 -14.25 -15.43 -4.61
C PRO A 215 -14.83 -15.03 -3.25
N THR A 216 -14.78 -15.93 -2.27
CA THR A 216 -15.32 -15.70 -0.91
C THR A 216 -14.22 -15.42 0.07
N VAL A 217 -13.10 -16.13 -0.03
CA VAL A 217 -11.94 -16.02 0.86
C VAL A 217 -10.64 -15.94 0.08
N GLN A 218 -9.57 -15.58 0.78
CA GLN A 218 -8.19 -15.70 0.34
C GLN A 218 -7.43 -16.65 1.27
N HIS A 219 -6.33 -17.27 0.78
CA HIS A 219 -5.50 -18.11 1.65
C HIS A 219 -4.99 -17.33 2.88
N PRO A 220 -5.02 -17.88 4.08
CA PRO A 220 -5.42 -19.24 4.53
C PRO A 220 -6.89 -19.34 5.03
N ALA A 221 -7.87 -18.93 4.27
CA ALA A 221 -9.30 -18.80 4.61
C ALA A 221 -9.64 -17.48 5.32
N GLU A 222 -8.86 -16.43 5.06
CA GLU A 222 -9.14 -15.08 5.54
C GLU A 222 -10.15 -14.36 4.62
N PRO A 223 -10.94 -13.42 5.17
CA PRO A 223 -11.78 -12.54 4.36
C PRO A 223 -10.98 -11.78 3.29
N LEU A 224 -11.58 -11.55 2.14
CA LEU A 224 -10.97 -10.74 1.08
C LEU A 224 -10.65 -9.33 1.57
N LYS A 225 -9.60 -8.70 0.99
CA LYS A 225 -9.06 -7.41 1.48
C LYS A 225 -10.03 -6.24 1.35
N THR A 226 -10.87 -6.25 0.31
CA THR A 226 -11.78 -5.14 -0.02
C THR A 226 -13.13 -5.67 -0.47
N ASP A 227 -14.19 -4.91 -0.29
CA ASP A 227 -15.52 -5.27 -0.80
C ASP A 227 -15.52 -5.41 -2.33
N ALA A 228 -14.74 -4.60 -3.04
CA ALA A 228 -14.55 -4.75 -4.48
C ALA A 228 -13.98 -6.13 -4.86
N SER A 229 -13.20 -6.76 -3.99
CA SER A 229 -12.66 -8.11 -4.23
C SER A 229 -13.71 -9.22 -4.17
N ARG A 230 -14.88 -8.94 -3.60
CA ARG A 230 -16.04 -9.88 -3.55
C ARG A 230 -16.92 -9.83 -4.79
N ALA A 231 -16.65 -8.90 -5.71
CA ALA A 231 -17.44 -8.79 -6.92
C ALA A 231 -17.33 -10.06 -7.77
N ALA A 232 -18.48 -10.53 -8.29
CA ALA A 232 -18.56 -11.63 -9.22
C ALA A 232 -17.71 -11.34 -10.47
N LEU A 233 -16.96 -12.34 -10.93
CA LEU A 233 -16.10 -12.27 -12.10
C LEU A 233 -16.67 -13.14 -13.21
N PRO A 234 -17.31 -12.57 -14.23
CA PRO A 234 -17.66 -13.32 -15.44
C PRO A 234 -16.37 -13.79 -16.13
N ILE A 235 -16.32 -15.07 -16.50
CA ILE A 235 -15.19 -15.67 -17.22
C ILE A 235 -15.68 -16.23 -18.57
N PRO A 236 -14.83 -16.25 -19.61
CA PRO A 236 -15.20 -16.84 -20.89
C PRO A 236 -15.38 -18.36 -20.78
N HIS A 237 -16.19 -18.90 -21.64
CA HIS A 237 -16.50 -20.35 -21.68
C HIS A 237 -15.24 -21.22 -21.78
N SER A 238 -14.26 -20.81 -22.56
CA SER A 238 -12.96 -21.52 -22.67
C SER A 238 -12.22 -21.63 -21.33
N LEU A 239 -12.24 -20.58 -20.51
CA LEU A 239 -11.65 -20.62 -19.18
C LEU A 239 -12.48 -21.51 -18.24
N ALA A 240 -13.81 -21.46 -18.31
CA ALA A 240 -14.68 -22.33 -17.52
C ALA A 240 -14.43 -23.82 -17.82
N LEU A 241 -14.25 -24.18 -19.10
CA LEU A 241 -13.88 -25.54 -19.50
C LEU A 241 -12.52 -25.97 -18.99
N ALA A 242 -11.51 -25.10 -19.11
CA ALA A 242 -10.15 -25.38 -18.59
C ALA A 242 -10.17 -25.59 -17.07
N LEU A 243 -10.91 -24.75 -16.34
CA LEU A 243 -11.13 -24.91 -14.90
C LEU A 243 -11.86 -26.22 -14.55
N SER A 244 -12.91 -26.57 -15.28
CA SER A 244 -13.65 -27.81 -15.07
C SER A 244 -12.76 -29.04 -15.28
N ALA A 245 -11.98 -29.08 -16.36
CA ALA A 245 -11.03 -30.15 -16.62
C ALA A 245 -9.95 -30.24 -15.52
N HIS A 246 -9.45 -29.09 -15.06
CA HIS A 246 -8.47 -29.05 -13.97
C HIS A 246 -9.05 -29.59 -12.66
N VAL A 247 -10.24 -29.13 -12.27
CA VAL A 247 -10.93 -29.54 -11.04
C VAL A 247 -11.21 -31.04 -11.06
N ALA A 248 -11.69 -31.58 -12.17
CA ALA A 248 -11.95 -33.01 -12.32
C ALA A 248 -10.69 -33.88 -12.12
N LYS A 249 -9.50 -33.35 -12.45
CA LYS A 249 -8.24 -34.07 -12.37
C LYS A 249 -7.50 -33.88 -11.05
N TRP A 250 -7.53 -32.66 -10.48
CA TRP A 250 -6.60 -32.26 -9.42
C TRP A 250 -7.28 -31.81 -8.10
N SER A 251 -8.59 -31.44 -8.12
CA SER A 251 -9.23 -30.95 -6.91
C SER A 251 -9.36 -32.03 -5.85
N VAL A 252 -8.91 -31.67 -4.64
CA VAL A 252 -9.07 -32.49 -3.43
C VAL A 252 -9.64 -31.56 -2.35
N GLU A 253 -10.55 -32.05 -1.52
CA GLU A 253 -11.18 -31.28 -0.44
C GLU A 253 -11.86 -29.96 -0.87
N GLY A 254 -12.20 -29.84 -2.16
CA GLY A 254 -12.92 -28.70 -2.69
C GLY A 254 -12.07 -27.47 -3.05
N PHE A 255 -10.74 -27.52 -2.93
CA PHE A 255 -9.87 -26.44 -3.41
C PHE A 255 -9.53 -26.60 -4.89
N VAL A 256 -9.43 -25.46 -5.60
CA VAL A 256 -9.03 -25.44 -7.02
C VAL A 256 -7.54 -25.71 -7.16
N LEU A 257 -6.72 -25.15 -6.28
CA LEU A 257 -5.27 -25.38 -6.27
C LEU A 257 -4.84 -26.15 -5.04
N VAL A 258 -4.20 -27.28 -5.28
CA VAL A 258 -3.64 -28.13 -4.23
C VAL A 258 -2.14 -28.35 -4.42
N ASN A 259 -1.46 -28.68 -3.33
CA ASN A 259 -0.07 -29.10 -3.33
C ASN A 259 0.04 -30.59 -3.77
N GLU A 260 1.22 -31.15 -3.72
CA GLU A 260 1.48 -32.55 -4.08
C GLU A 260 0.87 -33.58 -3.12
N TRP A 261 0.48 -33.16 -1.93
CA TRP A 261 -0.18 -34.01 -0.91
C TRP A 261 -1.72 -33.85 -0.91
N GLY A 262 -2.27 -32.99 -1.76
CA GLY A 262 -3.70 -32.72 -1.82
C GLY A 262 -4.20 -31.59 -0.92
N ASP A 263 -3.32 -30.95 -0.12
CA ASP A 263 -3.69 -29.83 0.74
C ASP A 263 -3.81 -28.53 -0.06
N GLN A 264 -4.49 -27.55 0.50
CA GLN A 264 -4.61 -26.21 -0.07
C GLN A 264 -3.23 -25.63 -0.40
N LEU A 265 -3.04 -25.14 -1.63
CA LEU A 265 -1.79 -24.52 -2.06
C LEU A 265 -1.55 -23.19 -1.36
N ALA A 266 -0.39 -23.01 -0.77
CA ALA A 266 -0.01 -21.73 -0.18
C ALA A 266 0.56 -20.74 -1.21
N PRO A 267 0.30 -19.41 -1.09
CA PRO A 267 0.79 -18.40 -2.02
C PRO A 267 2.31 -18.39 -2.20
N TRP A 268 3.08 -18.63 -1.15
CA TRP A 268 4.54 -18.68 -1.24
C TRP A 268 5.04 -19.89 -2.06
N THR A 269 4.30 -21.01 -2.08
CA THR A 269 4.61 -22.17 -2.92
C THR A 269 4.34 -21.84 -4.39
N LEU A 270 3.20 -21.18 -4.70
CA LEU A 270 2.91 -20.68 -6.04
C LEU A 270 3.97 -19.67 -6.51
N GLN A 271 4.33 -18.71 -5.67
CA GLN A 271 5.35 -17.70 -5.96
C GLN A 271 6.73 -18.34 -6.21
N ARG A 272 7.07 -19.41 -5.48
CA ARG A 272 8.30 -20.18 -5.71
C ARG A 272 8.27 -20.88 -7.07
N ALA A 273 7.16 -21.54 -7.40
CA ALA A 273 7.00 -22.20 -8.70
C ALA A 273 7.13 -21.21 -9.87
N ILE A 274 6.46 -20.06 -9.79
CA ILE A 274 6.58 -18.96 -10.76
C ILE A 274 8.04 -18.47 -10.88
N ARG A 275 8.73 -18.32 -9.75
CA ARG A 275 10.12 -17.86 -9.74
C ARG A 275 11.06 -18.85 -10.43
N THR A 276 10.82 -20.13 -10.27
CA THR A 276 11.58 -21.18 -10.97
C THR A 276 11.23 -21.18 -12.45
N ALA A 277 9.94 -21.25 -12.79
CA ALA A 277 9.47 -21.35 -14.16
C ALA A 277 9.87 -20.15 -15.05
N ARG A 278 9.84 -18.92 -14.52
CA ARG A 278 10.20 -17.72 -15.29
C ARG A 278 11.63 -17.73 -15.82
N ALA A 279 12.53 -18.44 -15.14
CA ALA A 279 13.93 -18.56 -15.60
C ALA A 279 14.07 -19.39 -16.88
N GLU A 280 13.08 -20.22 -17.19
CA GLU A 280 13.02 -21.06 -18.38
C GLU A 280 12.28 -20.37 -19.55
N VAL A 281 11.62 -19.22 -19.30
CA VAL A 281 10.86 -18.49 -20.31
C VAL A 281 11.70 -17.34 -20.87
N PRO A 282 12.06 -17.37 -22.17
CA PRO A 282 12.87 -16.31 -22.77
C PRO A 282 12.24 -14.93 -22.64
N GLY A 283 13.04 -13.95 -22.19
CA GLY A 283 12.65 -12.55 -22.10
C GLY A 283 11.81 -12.18 -20.89
N LEU A 284 11.42 -13.13 -20.03
CA LEU A 284 10.83 -12.74 -18.73
C LEU A 284 11.90 -12.19 -17.79
N PRO A 285 11.69 -11.02 -17.18
CA PRO A 285 12.66 -10.43 -16.28
C PRO A 285 12.78 -11.21 -14.96
N PRO A 286 13.93 -11.17 -14.29
CA PRO A 286 14.14 -11.81 -12.97
C PRO A 286 13.18 -11.32 -11.88
N GLY A 287 12.57 -10.13 -12.07
CA GLY A 287 11.58 -9.54 -11.18
C GLY A 287 10.14 -9.99 -11.41
N PHE A 288 9.85 -10.75 -12.48
CA PHE A 288 8.50 -11.20 -12.83
C PHE A 288 7.86 -12.01 -11.69
N ARG A 289 6.62 -11.71 -11.37
CA ARG A 289 5.84 -12.31 -10.28
C ARG A 289 4.45 -12.71 -10.78
N PHE A 290 3.76 -13.55 -10.01
CA PHE A 290 2.37 -13.93 -10.31
C PHE A 290 1.46 -12.69 -10.56
N HIS A 291 1.67 -11.61 -9.81
CA HIS A 291 0.88 -10.38 -9.95
C HIS A 291 1.01 -9.72 -11.34
N ASP A 292 2.11 -9.96 -12.07
CA ASP A 292 2.32 -9.39 -13.40
C ASP A 292 1.38 -10.01 -14.46
N LEU A 293 0.81 -11.20 -14.20
CA LEU A 293 -0.26 -11.76 -15.02
C LEU A 293 -1.54 -10.90 -14.99
N ARG A 294 -1.79 -10.24 -13.87
CA ARG A 294 -2.89 -9.29 -13.76
C ARG A 294 -2.61 -7.99 -14.52
N HIS A 295 -1.35 -7.60 -14.66
CA HIS A 295 -0.94 -6.51 -15.54
C HIS A 295 -1.13 -6.88 -17.01
N TYR A 296 -0.88 -8.13 -17.38
CA TYR A 296 -1.21 -8.66 -18.69
C TYR A 296 -2.70 -8.53 -19.01
N LEU A 297 -3.61 -8.95 -18.10
CA LEU A 297 -5.05 -8.78 -18.28
C LEU A 297 -5.43 -7.31 -18.51
N ALA A 298 -4.91 -6.40 -17.69
CA ALA A 298 -5.18 -4.98 -17.84
C ALA A 298 -4.77 -4.46 -19.23
N SER A 299 -3.54 -4.79 -19.65
CA SER A 299 -3.01 -4.38 -20.95
C SER A 299 -3.83 -4.95 -22.11
N MET A 300 -4.22 -6.23 -22.03
CA MET A 300 -5.06 -6.88 -23.04
C MET A 300 -6.44 -6.19 -23.16
N LEU A 301 -7.07 -5.88 -22.04
CA LEU A 301 -8.36 -5.18 -22.04
C LEU A 301 -8.24 -3.75 -22.62
N ILE A 302 -7.19 -3.03 -22.26
CA ILE A 302 -6.93 -1.67 -22.78
C ILE A 302 -6.67 -1.73 -24.29
N ALA A 303 -5.84 -2.66 -24.75
CA ALA A 303 -5.56 -2.87 -26.17
C ALA A 303 -6.82 -3.28 -26.97
N SER A 304 -7.80 -3.92 -26.34
CA SER A 304 -9.11 -4.22 -26.94
C SER A 304 -10.10 -3.05 -26.92
N GLY A 305 -9.68 -1.86 -26.47
CA GLY A 305 -10.52 -0.66 -26.44
C GLY A 305 -11.38 -0.51 -25.17
N ALA A 306 -11.14 -1.31 -24.14
CA ALA A 306 -11.89 -1.19 -22.89
C ALA A 306 -11.62 0.16 -22.19
N ASP A 307 -12.68 0.81 -21.73
CA ASP A 307 -12.56 2.03 -20.94
C ASP A 307 -12.04 1.77 -19.51
N VAL A 308 -11.68 2.86 -18.82
CA VAL A 308 -11.13 2.81 -17.45
C VAL A 308 -12.07 2.11 -16.48
N LYS A 309 -13.40 2.26 -16.62
CA LYS A 309 -14.38 1.65 -15.74
C LYS A 309 -14.49 0.14 -15.94
N ILE A 310 -14.41 -0.31 -17.17
CA ILE A 310 -14.37 -1.74 -17.49
C ILE A 310 -13.12 -2.38 -16.90
N VAL A 311 -11.94 -1.78 -17.13
CA VAL A 311 -10.67 -2.27 -16.58
C VAL A 311 -10.68 -2.24 -15.05
N GLN A 312 -11.19 -1.16 -14.42
CA GLN A 312 -11.37 -1.05 -12.98
C GLN A 312 -12.22 -2.20 -12.43
N ALA A 313 -13.38 -2.45 -13.03
CA ALA A 313 -14.32 -3.48 -12.60
C ALA A 313 -13.72 -4.88 -12.76
N ARG A 314 -13.11 -5.19 -13.90
CA ARG A 314 -12.45 -6.48 -14.16
C ARG A 314 -11.29 -6.75 -13.19
N LEU A 315 -10.51 -5.74 -12.90
CA LEU A 315 -9.44 -5.84 -11.91
C LEU A 315 -9.94 -5.70 -10.47
N ARG A 316 -11.21 -5.41 -10.23
CA ARG A 316 -11.78 -5.20 -8.89
C ARG A 316 -10.95 -4.20 -8.07
N HIS A 317 -10.56 -3.08 -8.71
CA HIS A 317 -9.90 -1.96 -8.03
C HIS A 317 -10.94 -1.12 -7.30
N ALA A 318 -10.66 -0.77 -6.04
CA ALA A 318 -11.56 0.06 -5.23
C ALA A 318 -11.81 1.45 -5.83
N SER A 319 -10.89 1.96 -6.65
CA SER A 319 -11.04 3.26 -7.31
C SER A 319 -10.44 3.27 -8.72
N ALA A 320 -11.01 4.10 -9.60
CA ALA A 320 -10.46 4.35 -10.94
C ALA A 320 -9.04 4.98 -10.86
N LYS A 321 -8.74 5.73 -9.79
CA LYS A 321 -7.42 6.29 -9.56
C LYS A 321 -6.33 5.20 -9.54
N THR A 322 -6.58 4.07 -8.88
CA THR A 322 -5.63 2.94 -8.86
C THR A 322 -5.34 2.42 -10.27
N THR A 323 -6.38 2.32 -11.11
CA THR A 323 -6.24 1.88 -12.50
C THR A 323 -5.45 2.88 -13.32
N LEU A 324 -5.77 4.17 -13.20
CA LEU A 324 -5.09 5.25 -13.92
C LEU A 324 -3.63 5.42 -13.46
N ASP A 325 -3.36 5.43 -12.15
CA ASP A 325 -2.00 5.56 -11.62
C ASP A 325 -1.07 4.45 -12.15
N THR A 326 -1.63 3.27 -12.45
CA THR A 326 -0.86 2.11 -12.90
C THR A 326 -0.78 2.00 -14.43
N TYR A 327 -1.89 2.26 -15.13
CA TYR A 327 -2.05 1.89 -16.54
C TYR A 327 -2.38 3.05 -17.48
N ALA A 328 -2.47 4.32 -17.01
CA ALA A 328 -2.85 5.45 -17.87
C ALA A 328 -1.99 5.55 -19.15
N HIS A 329 -0.71 5.19 -19.04
CA HIS A 329 0.22 5.22 -20.16
C HIS A 329 -0.01 4.15 -21.25
N LEU A 330 -0.93 3.20 -21.04
CA LEU A 330 -1.30 2.16 -22.00
C LEU A 330 -2.49 2.56 -22.85
N TRP A 331 -3.30 3.56 -22.42
CA TRP A 331 -4.36 4.09 -23.28
C TRP A 331 -3.73 4.92 -24.41
N PRO A 332 -4.22 4.75 -25.66
CA PRO A 332 -3.76 5.56 -26.77
C PRO A 332 -4.05 7.03 -26.50
N ASP A 333 -3.17 7.88 -27.00
CA ASP A 333 -3.40 9.32 -26.99
C ASP A 333 -4.59 9.65 -27.88
N SER A 334 -5.61 10.31 -27.32
CA SER A 334 -6.91 10.50 -27.98
C SER A 334 -7.05 11.87 -28.64
N ASP A 335 -5.94 12.64 -28.79
CA ASP A 335 -6.01 14.00 -29.32
C ASP A 335 -6.58 14.06 -30.75
N GLU A 336 -6.18 13.13 -31.61
CA GLU A 336 -6.67 13.07 -33.00
C GLU A 336 -8.16 12.68 -33.07
N SER A 337 -8.61 11.70 -32.28
CA SER A 337 -10.02 11.32 -32.24
C SER A 337 -10.90 12.39 -31.61
N THR A 338 -10.37 13.13 -30.65
CA THR A 338 -11.05 14.23 -29.97
C THR A 338 -11.22 15.42 -30.93
N SER A 339 -10.16 15.77 -31.66
CA SER A 339 -10.21 16.83 -32.69
C SER A 339 -11.23 16.49 -33.78
N THR A 340 -11.24 15.25 -34.28
CA THR A 340 -12.20 14.77 -35.27
C THR A 340 -13.64 14.88 -34.77
N ALA A 341 -13.90 14.50 -33.53
CA ALA A 341 -15.24 14.61 -32.94
C ALA A 341 -15.70 16.09 -32.80
N ILE A 342 -14.79 16.99 -32.40
CA ILE A 342 -15.07 18.42 -32.30
C ILE A 342 -15.37 19.00 -33.71
N ASP A 343 -14.53 18.70 -34.69
CA ASP A 343 -14.70 19.15 -36.07
C ASP A 343 -16.04 18.67 -36.66
N ALA A 344 -16.44 17.45 -36.42
CA ALA A 344 -17.73 16.92 -36.87
C ALA A 344 -18.91 17.76 -36.34
N VAL A 345 -18.90 18.14 -35.07
CA VAL A 345 -19.95 18.99 -34.46
C VAL A 345 -19.92 20.40 -35.07
N MET A 346 -18.74 20.98 -35.27
CA MET A 346 -18.61 22.32 -35.87
C MET A 346 -19.08 22.33 -37.33
N GLN A 347 -18.71 21.32 -38.11
CA GLN A 347 -19.15 21.15 -39.49
C GLN A 347 -20.67 20.96 -39.61
N ALA A 348 -21.27 20.14 -38.75
CA ALA A 348 -22.72 19.96 -38.71
C ALA A 348 -23.46 21.29 -38.44
N ARG A 349 -22.90 22.12 -37.55
CA ARG A 349 -23.46 23.46 -37.29
C ARG A 349 -23.31 24.40 -38.48
N ALA A 350 -22.17 24.44 -39.16
CA ALA A 350 -21.94 25.25 -40.33
C ALA A 350 -22.92 24.88 -41.46
N GLN A 351 -23.13 23.59 -41.70
CA GLN A 351 -24.10 23.08 -42.67
C GLN A 351 -25.55 23.50 -42.34
N SER A 352 -25.95 23.45 -41.07
CA SER A 352 -27.29 23.88 -40.63
C SER A 352 -27.54 25.38 -40.85
N LEU A 353 -26.55 26.21 -40.74
CA LEU A 353 -26.64 27.65 -40.97
C LEU A 353 -26.70 27.98 -42.46
N SER A 354 -25.93 27.27 -43.30
CA SER A 354 -25.97 27.47 -44.76
C SER A 354 -27.28 26.96 -45.40
N GLY A 355 -27.86 25.85 -44.83
CA GLY A 355 -29.16 25.36 -45.30
C GLY A 355 -30.35 26.30 -44.99
N ASN A 356 -30.30 27.04 -43.88
CA ASN A 356 -31.35 28.00 -43.54
C ASN A 356 -31.26 29.32 -44.35
N SER A 357 -30.12 29.67 -44.91
CA SER A 357 -29.97 30.88 -45.75
C SER A 357 -30.54 30.71 -47.17
N VAL A 358 -30.66 29.48 -47.65
CA VAL A 358 -31.26 29.17 -48.99
C VAL A 358 -32.78 29.21 -48.95
N ASN A 359 -33.41 28.87 -47.82
CA ASN A 359 -34.87 28.90 -47.66
C ASN A 359 -35.46 30.28 -47.29
N ALA A 360 -34.62 31.30 -47.04
CA ALA A 360 -35.07 32.64 -46.72
C ALA A 360 -35.09 33.58 -47.96
N SER A 361 -34.75 33.08 -49.16
CA SER A 361 -34.63 33.85 -50.41
C SER A 361 -35.62 33.41 -51.49
N THR A 362 -36.64 32.63 -51.14
CA THR A 362 -37.80 32.31 -51.95
C THR A 362 -39.05 32.82 -51.26
#